data_9087e8425fff6104deae13f816d466cb
#
_entry.id   9087e8425fff6104deae13f816d466cb
#
_cell.length_a   1.000
_cell.length_b   1.000
_cell.length_c   1.000
_cell.angle_alpha   90.00
_cell.angle_beta   90.00
_cell.angle_gamma   90.00
#
_symmetry.space_group_name_H-M   'P 1'
#
loop_
_entity.id
_entity.type
_entity.pdbx_description
1 polymer ?
#
loop_
_entity_poly.entity_id
_entity_poly.type
_entity_poly.pdbx_seq_one_letter_code
_entity_poly.pdbx_strand_id
1 'polypeptide(L)'
;GASILSLIDSLDELGENISYRFSRGDKKSCYLLSIHDRIKNNNLQIGLYIKRSRKRLSPWRYTFTNDHQHEIEQLLKLTDYLFLMLITDQEGVAVIDYPTLKQLLDDHFDETEWISVTRKLRENYRVSGKNGKLDRALPKNAFPKSIIDYIEQNLEKKKSAKELSWFKRLINKKTQEI
;
A
#
# COMPACT_ATOMS: atom_id res chain seq x y z
N GLY A 1 -5.46 -5.88 15.09
CA GLY A 1 -5.87 -5.03 16.19
C GLY A 1 -5.42 -3.59 16.06
N ALA A 2 -4.51 -3.14 16.90
CA ALA A 2 -4.13 -1.72 17.05
C ALA A 2 -3.70 -1.03 15.73
N SER A 3 -2.97 -1.70 14.87
CA SER A 3 -2.52 -1.12 13.59
C SER A 3 -3.69 -0.79 12.65
N ILE A 4 -4.71 -1.65 12.57
CA ILE A 4 -5.88 -1.37 11.73
C ILE A 4 -6.69 -0.21 12.30
N LEU A 5 -6.84 -0.13 13.62
CA LEU A 5 -7.52 1.01 14.27
C LEU A 5 -6.82 2.34 13.98
N SER A 6 -5.49 2.39 14.08
CA SER A 6 -4.72 3.59 13.73
C SER A 6 -4.91 4.02 12.27
N LEU A 7 -5.05 3.07 11.34
CA LEU A 7 -5.34 3.40 9.95
C LEU A 7 -6.78 3.91 9.80
N ILE A 8 -7.74 3.30 10.48
CA ILE A 8 -9.15 3.74 10.49
C ILE A 8 -9.26 5.17 11.02
N ASP A 9 -8.66 5.47 12.18
CA ASP A 9 -8.65 6.81 12.75
C ASP A 9 -8.12 7.85 11.74
N SER A 10 -7.04 7.52 11.05
CA SER A 10 -6.46 8.40 10.03
C SER A 10 -7.32 8.53 8.76
N LEU A 11 -8.08 7.50 8.40
CA LEU A 11 -9.04 7.57 7.28
C LEU A 11 -10.24 8.45 7.63
N ASP A 12 -10.71 8.41 8.87
CA ASP A 12 -11.81 9.26 9.35
C ASP A 12 -11.43 10.74 9.33
N GLU A 13 -10.14 11.08 9.48
CA GLU A 13 -9.61 12.44 9.37
C GLU A 13 -9.56 12.99 7.94
N LEU A 14 -9.73 12.16 6.89
CA LEU A 14 -9.72 12.61 5.48
C LEU A 14 -10.91 13.50 5.11
N GLY A 15 -11.96 13.53 5.94
CA GLY A 15 -13.12 14.39 5.81
C GLY A 15 -14.40 13.66 5.42
N GLU A 16 -15.52 14.33 5.65
CA GLU A 16 -16.89 13.78 5.48
C GLU A 16 -17.23 13.36 4.04
N ASN A 17 -16.49 13.88 3.06
CA ASN A 17 -16.66 13.54 1.64
C ASN A 17 -16.08 12.18 1.27
N ILE A 18 -15.17 11.67 2.09
CA ILE A 18 -14.48 10.44 1.85
C ILE A 18 -15.21 9.32 2.58
N SER A 19 -15.60 8.32 1.83
CA SER A 19 -16.06 7.06 2.38
C SER A 19 -15.05 5.96 2.05
N TYR A 20 -14.91 5.01 2.95
CA TYR A 20 -14.01 3.88 2.75
C TYR A 20 -14.66 2.57 3.19
N ARG A 21 -14.15 1.48 2.65
CA ARG A 21 -14.53 0.12 3.04
C ARG A 21 -13.31 -0.78 3.08
N PHE A 22 -13.14 -1.48 4.19
CA PHE A 22 -12.23 -2.58 4.30
C PHE A 22 -12.92 -3.89 3.93
N SER A 23 -12.33 -4.63 3.01
CA SER A 23 -12.71 -6.00 2.70
C SER A 23 -11.50 -6.91 2.89
N ARG A 24 -11.73 -8.07 3.47
CA ARG A 24 -10.73 -9.12 3.53
C ARG A 24 -10.84 -9.96 2.26
N GLY A 25 -9.71 -10.22 1.61
CA GLY A 25 -9.64 -11.16 0.51
C GLY A 25 -9.81 -12.62 0.97
N ASP A 26 -9.87 -13.53 0.04
CA ASP A 26 -9.98 -14.97 0.30
C ASP A 26 -8.79 -15.49 1.12
N LYS A 27 -7.65 -14.87 0.98
CA LYS A 27 -6.43 -15.18 1.72
C LYS A 27 -6.28 -14.31 2.95
N LYS A 28 -5.79 -14.92 4.04
CA LYS A 28 -5.69 -14.27 5.37
C LYS A 28 -4.82 -13.01 5.41
N SER A 29 -3.87 -12.91 4.49
CA SER A 29 -2.92 -11.80 4.41
C SER A 29 -3.38 -10.66 3.50
N CYS A 30 -4.40 -10.88 2.66
CA CYS A 30 -4.89 -9.94 1.66
C CYS A 30 -6.05 -9.12 2.17
N TYR A 31 -5.93 -7.79 2.06
CA TYR A 31 -7.01 -6.84 2.36
C TYR A 31 -7.13 -5.83 1.22
N LEU A 32 -8.36 -5.42 0.96
CA LEU A 32 -8.69 -4.39 0.00
C LEU A 32 -9.28 -3.21 0.74
N LEU A 33 -8.67 -2.05 0.56
CA LEU A 33 -9.17 -0.77 1.04
C LEU A 33 -9.73 0.01 -0.16
N SER A 34 -11.04 0.12 -0.21
CA SER A 34 -11.77 0.88 -1.22
C SER A 34 -12.06 2.27 -0.69
N ILE A 35 -11.63 3.30 -1.41
CA ILE A 35 -11.85 4.71 -1.07
C ILE A 35 -12.75 5.33 -2.12
N HIS A 36 -13.73 6.10 -1.70
CA HIS A 36 -14.62 6.85 -2.58
C HIS A 36 -14.73 8.30 -2.12
N ASP A 37 -14.35 9.24 -2.99
CA ASP A 37 -14.61 10.67 -2.83
C ASP A 37 -15.96 11.00 -3.46
N ARG A 38 -16.97 11.30 -2.63
CA ARG A 38 -18.35 11.53 -3.07
C ARG A 38 -18.50 12.82 -3.88
N ILE A 39 -17.73 13.87 -3.58
CA ILE A 39 -17.79 15.14 -4.29
C ILE A 39 -17.12 15.03 -5.67
N LYS A 40 -15.91 14.49 -5.71
CA LYS A 40 -15.14 14.36 -6.94
C LYS A 40 -15.53 13.13 -7.77
N ASN A 41 -16.37 12.25 -7.22
CA ASN A 41 -16.76 10.96 -7.79
C ASN A 41 -15.54 10.14 -8.26
N ASN A 42 -14.53 10.06 -7.41
CA ASN A 42 -13.31 9.31 -7.63
C ASN A 42 -13.24 8.10 -6.73
N ASN A 43 -12.79 6.98 -7.30
CA ASN A 43 -12.57 5.74 -6.58
C ASN A 43 -11.08 5.39 -6.60
N LEU A 44 -10.60 4.87 -5.49
CA LEU A 44 -9.24 4.36 -5.36
C LEU A 44 -9.30 3.00 -4.64
N GLN A 45 -8.60 2.00 -5.20
CA GLN A 45 -8.49 0.66 -4.64
C GLN A 45 -7.06 0.42 -4.18
N ILE A 46 -6.85 0.18 -2.91
CA ILE A 46 -5.53 -0.07 -2.33
C ILE A 46 -5.48 -1.50 -1.79
N GLY A 47 -4.50 -2.25 -2.26
CA GLY A 47 -4.15 -3.55 -1.71
C GLY A 47 -3.25 -3.41 -0.49
N LEU A 48 -3.60 -4.11 0.58
CA LEU A 48 -2.76 -4.22 1.76
C LEU A 48 -2.41 -5.69 1.97
N TYR A 49 -1.15 -6.04 1.77
CA TYR A 49 -0.66 -7.39 2.08
C TYR A 49 0.02 -7.38 3.44
N ILE A 50 -0.52 -8.13 4.40
CA ILE A 50 -0.14 -8.04 5.80
C ILE A 50 0.60 -9.31 6.23
N LYS A 51 1.81 -9.14 6.73
CA LYS A 51 2.55 -10.20 7.43
C LYS A 51 2.91 -9.78 8.86
N ARG A 52 2.87 -10.73 9.76
CA ARG A 52 3.15 -10.50 11.18
C ARG A 52 4.28 -11.39 11.66
N SER A 53 5.24 -10.81 12.35
CA SER A 53 6.19 -11.52 13.18
C SER A 53 5.68 -11.60 14.63
N ARG A 54 5.87 -12.73 15.28
CA ARG A 54 5.62 -12.90 16.72
C ARG A 54 6.88 -12.68 17.54
N LYS A 55 8.02 -12.44 16.90
CA LYS A 55 9.28 -12.22 17.55
C LYS A 55 9.28 -10.83 18.20
N ARG A 56 9.58 -10.77 19.50
CA ARG A 56 9.54 -9.53 20.28
C ARG A 56 10.60 -8.52 19.84
N LEU A 57 11.82 -8.99 19.54
CA LEU A 57 12.96 -8.12 19.23
C LEU A 57 13.45 -8.33 17.79
N SER A 58 14.00 -7.27 17.22
CA SER A 58 14.69 -7.32 15.91
C SER A 58 15.87 -8.31 15.93
N PRO A 59 16.26 -8.90 14.79
CA PRO A 59 15.64 -8.76 13.49
C PRO A 59 14.31 -9.52 13.35
N TRP A 60 13.34 -8.94 12.65
CA TRP A 60 12.10 -9.60 12.27
C TRP A 60 12.23 -10.11 10.84
N ARG A 61 12.05 -11.41 10.64
CA ARG A 61 12.15 -12.04 9.33
C ARG A 61 10.80 -12.55 8.87
N TYR A 62 10.46 -12.23 7.62
CA TYR A 62 9.22 -12.61 6.97
C TYR A 62 9.55 -13.45 5.75
N THR A 63 8.92 -14.61 5.65
CA THR A 63 9.12 -15.55 4.54
C THR A 63 8.00 -15.39 3.53
N PHE A 64 8.35 -15.36 2.25
CA PHE A 64 7.45 -15.28 1.12
C PHE A 64 7.62 -16.56 0.29
N THR A 65 6.69 -17.49 0.45
CA THR A 65 6.59 -18.69 -0.37
C THR A 65 6.05 -18.32 -1.75
N ASN A 66 6.10 -19.24 -2.70
CA ASN A 66 5.50 -19.08 -4.03
C ASN A 66 4.05 -18.63 -3.93
N ASP A 67 3.26 -19.27 -3.06
CA ASP A 67 1.85 -18.92 -2.83
C ASP A 67 1.68 -17.46 -2.37
N HIS A 68 2.53 -17.01 -1.45
CA HIS A 68 2.49 -15.61 -0.97
C HIS A 68 2.83 -14.62 -2.08
N GLN A 69 3.76 -14.94 -2.95
CA GLN A 69 4.14 -14.09 -4.07
C GLN A 69 3.02 -14.02 -5.12
N HIS A 70 2.37 -15.15 -5.42
CA HIS A 70 1.17 -15.18 -6.26
C HIS A 70 -0.01 -14.41 -5.64
N GLU A 71 -0.21 -14.50 -4.32
CA GLU A 71 -1.23 -13.72 -3.62
C GLU A 71 -1.01 -12.20 -3.78
N ILE A 72 0.24 -11.75 -3.67
CA ILE A 72 0.62 -10.34 -3.88
C ILE A 72 0.33 -9.92 -5.32
N GLU A 73 0.71 -10.74 -6.30
CA GLU A 73 0.45 -10.47 -7.71
C GLU A 73 -1.04 -10.38 -8.03
N GLN A 74 -1.84 -11.30 -7.50
CA GLN A 74 -3.29 -11.28 -7.67
C GLN A 74 -3.91 -10.04 -7.02
N LEU A 75 -3.48 -9.67 -5.81
CA LEU A 75 -3.96 -8.47 -5.13
C LEU A 75 -3.61 -7.20 -5.91
N LEU A 76 -2.41 -7.15 -6.51
CA LEU A 76 -1.97 -6.04 -7.34
C LEU A 76 -2.86 -5.85 -8.57
N LYS A 77 -3.31 -6.94 -9.22
CA LYS A 77 -4.22 -6.88 -10.39
C LYS A 77 -5.60 -6.31 -10.05
N LEU A 78 -6.02 -6.40 -8.80
CA LEU A 78 -7.32 -5.91 -8.31
C LEU A 78 -7.28 -4.47 -7.78
N THR A 79 -6.10 -3.85 -7.73
CA THR A 79 -5.89 -2.59 -7.01
C THR A 79 -5.16 -1.56 -7.87
N ASP A 80 -5.36 -0.29 -7.56
CA ASP A 80 -4.60 0.81 -8.17
C ASP A 80 -3.16 0.85 -7.62
N TYR A 81 -2.98 0.39 -6.36
CA TYR A 81 -1.69 0.36 -5.68
C TYR A 81 -1.67 -0.66 -4.55
N LEU A 82 -0.47 -1.10 -4.17
CA LEU A 82 -0.29 -2.10 -3.13
C LEU A 82 0.78 -1.67 -2.12
N PHE A 83 0.47 -1.88 -0.85
CA PHE A 83 1.41 -1.77 0.25
C PHE A 83 1.60 -3.11 0.96
N LEU A 84 2.85 -3.44 1.25
CA LEU A 84 3.22 -4.52 2.15
C LEU A 84 3.34 -3.95 3.56
N MET A 85 2.59 -4.52 4.50
CA MET A 85 2.61 -4.15 5.92
C MET A 85 3.28 -5.25 6.73
N LEU A 86 4.47 -4.99 7.23
CA LEU A 86 5.24 -5.90 8.06
C LEU A 86 5.08 -5.53 9.54
N ILE A 87 4.22 -6.24 10.25
CA ILE A 87 3.93 -6.00 11.66
C ILE A 87 5.02 -6.63 12.52
N THR A 88 5.74 -5.79 13.27
CA THR A 88 6.88 -6.15 14.11
C THR A 88 6.47 -6.33 15.57
N ASP A 89 5.46 -7.16 15.84
CA ASP A 89 4.82 -7.37 17.13
C ASP A 89 4.36 -6.05 17.77
N GLN A 90 4.93 -5.64 18.89
CA GLN A 90 4.58 -4.38 19.60
C GLN A 90 5.42 -3.17 19.14
N GLU A 91 6.42 -3.39 18.30
CA GLU A 91 7.35 -2.35 17.85
C GLU A 91 6.83 -1.46 16.71
N GLY A 92 5.71 -1.82 16.11
CA GLY A 92 5.05 -1.05 15.06
C GLY A 92 4.91 -1.77 13.73
N VAL A 93 4.82 -1.00 12.66
CA VAL A 93 4.60 -1.50 11.29
C VAL A 93 5.62 -0.88 10.34
N ALA A 94 6.40 -1.72 9.68
CA ALA A 94 7.19 -1.29 8.52
C ALA A 94 6.30 -1.37 7.27
N VAL A 95 6.09 -0.23 6.61
CA VAL A 95 5.27 -0.12 5.39
C VAL A 95 6.19 -0.02 4.20
N ILE A 96 5.96 -0.85 3.21
CA ILE A 96 6.73 -0.92 1.97
C ILE A 96 5.74 -0.82 0.82
N ASP A 97 5.90 0.15 -0.06
CA ASP A 97 5.14 0.23 -1.30
C ASP A 97 5.62 -0.80 -2.33
N TYR A 98 4.79 -1.08 -3.33
CA TYR A 98 5.10 -2.10 -4.32
C TYR A 98 6.39 -1.84 -5.11
N PRO A 99 6.70 -0.61 -5.59
CA PRO A 99 7.97 -0.34 -6.25
C PRO A 99 9.21 -0.60 -5.38
N THR A 100 9.11 -0.31 -4.09
CA THR A 100 10.18 -0.61 -3.12
C THR A 100 10.28 -2.10 -2.83
N LEU A 101 9.14 -2.81 -2.78
CA LEU A 101 9.10 -4.26 -2.61
C LEU A 101 9.88 -4.98 -3.72
N LYS A 102 9.79 -4.49 -4.96
CA LYS A 102 10.51 -5.04 -6.12
C LYS A 102 12.04 -4.90 -6.06
N GLN A 103 12.57 -4.07 -5.16
CA GLN A 103 14.01 -3.99 -4.87
C GLN A 103 14.47 -5.08 -3.88
N LEU A 104 13.55 -5.72 -3.19
CA LEU A 104 13.81 -6.69 -2.12
C LEU A 104 13.51 -8.12 -2.55
N LEU A 105 12.47 -8.30 -3.37
CA LEU A 105 12.01 -9.58 -3.91
C LEU A 105 11.99 -9.48 -5.44
N ASP A 106 12.38 -10.55 -6.13
CA ASP A 106 12.33 -10.60 -7.59
C ASP A 106 10.96 -11.04 -8.14
N ASP A 107 10.87 -11.22 -9.46
CA ASP A 107 9.68 -11.68 -10.17
C ASP A 107 9.68 -13.20 -10.42
N HIS A 108 10.68 -13.91 -9.91
CA HIS A 108 10.80 -15.35 -10.05
C HIS A 108 10.18 -16.03 -8.83
N PHE A 109 8.99 -16.58 -8.99
CA PHE A 109 8.22 -17.18 -7.89
C PHE A 109 8.61 -18.65 -7.63
N ASP A 110 9.73 -19.11 -8.18
CA ASP A 110 10.17 -20.49 -8.08
C ASP A 110 10.78 -20.83 -6.71
N GLU A 111 11.20 -19.82 -5.99
CA GLU A 111 11.87 -19.98 -4.71
C GLU A 111 11.19 -19.22 -3.57
N THR A 112 11.37 -19.75 -2.37
CA THR A 112 11.00 -19.04 -1.16
C THR A 112 11.95 -17.87 -0.92
N GLU A 113 11.40 -16.69 -0.81
CA GLU A 113 12.12 -15.46 -0.54
C GLU A 113 11.90 -14.97 0.90
N TRP A 114 12.62 -13.95 1.29
CA TRP A 114 12.52 -13.38 2.63
C TRP A 114 12.79 -11.89 2.64
N ILE A 115 12.16 -11.21 3.60
CA ILE A 115 12.47 -9.84 3.99
C ILE A 115 12.83 -9.84 5.48
N SER A 116 13.91 -9.16 5.82
CA SER A 116 14.35 -8.93 7.19
C SER A 116 14.27 -7.45 7.53
N VAL A 117 13.62 -7.15 8.63
CA VAL A 117 13.49 -5.80 9.17
C VAL A 117 14.28 -5.72 10.47
N THR A 118 15.17 -4.74 10.57
CA THR A 118 15.95 -4.49 11.78
C THR A 118 15.73 -3.06 12.27
N ARG A 119 15.77 -2.88 13.59
CA ARG A 119 15.68 -1.57 14.21
C ARG A 119 16.38 -1.58 15.56
N LYS A 120 17.20 -0.58 15.82
CA LYS A 120 17.63 -0.26 17.17
C LYS A 120 16.63 0.68 17.82
N LEU A 121 16.69 0.76 19.15
CA LEU A 121 15.82 1.66 19.90
C LEU A 121 15.91 3.10 19.36
N ARG A 122 14.74 3.71 19.10
CA ARG A 122 14.57 5.07 18.53
C ARG A 122 15.07 5.28 17.11
N GLU A 123 15.56 4.26 16.42
CA GLU A 123 15.95 4.35 15.00
C GLU A 123 14.78 4.01 14.07
N ASN A 124 14.98 4.29 12.77
CA ASN A 124 14.11 3.86 11.68
C ASN A 124 14.37 2.40 11.32
N TYR A 125 13.47 1.80 10.55
CA TYR A 125 13.60 0.41 10.10
C TYR A 125 14.62 0.29 8.97
N ARG A 126 15.61 -0.57 9.14
CA ARG A 126 16.50 -1.02 8.06
C ARG A 126 15.95 -2.31 7.48
N VAL A 127 15.82 -2.37 6.16
CA VAL A 127 15.16 -3.47 5.48
C VAL A 127 16.09 -4.08 4.44
N SER A 128 16.18 -5.39 4.44
CA SER A 128 16.87 -6.20 3.45
C SER A 128 16.00 -7.37 3.01
N GLY A 129 16.15 -7.78 1.78
CA GLY A 129 15.49 -8.96 1.20
C GLY A 129 16.52 -9.90 0.59
N LYS A 130 16.03 -10.98 0.00
CA LYS A 130 16.89 -11.95 -0.69
C LYS A 130 17.69 -11.29 -1.82
N ASN A 131 17.08 -10.37 -2.55
CA ASN A 131 17.64 -9.78 -3.75
C ASN A 131 18.23 -8.36 -3.58
N GLY A 132 18.14 -7.80 -2.38
CA GLY A 132 18.71 -6.49 -2.13
C GLY A 132 18.45 -5.95 -0.72
N LYS A 133 18.92 -4.75 -0.49
CA LYS A 133 18.64 -3.98 0.73
C LYS A 133 18.27 -2.56 0.35
N LEU A 134 17.45 -1.93 1.16
CA LEU A 134 17.13 -0.52 0.97
C LEU A 134 18.29 0.36 1.42
N ASP A 135 18.69 1.30 0.58
CA ASP A 135 19.72 2.28 0.90
C ASP A 135 19.29 3.22 2.02
N ARG A 136 17.99 3.54 2.06
CA ARG A 136 17.40 4.40 3.09
C ARG A 136 16.55 3.60 4.05
N ALA A 137 16.67 3.94 5.34
CA ALA A 137 15.81 3.37 6.37
C ALA A 137 14.37 3.87 6.22
N LEU A 138 13.39 2.98 6.40
CA LEU A 138 11.97 3.34 6.41
C LEU A 138 11.64 4.04 7.73
N PRO A 139 10.96 5.20 7.68
CA PRO A 139 10.56 5.89 8.90
C PRO A 139 9.66 5.01 9.78
N LYS A 140 9.94 4.98 11.08
CA LYS A 140 9.13 4.22 12.05
C LYS A 140 7.69 4.70 12.14
N ASN A 141 7.44 5.95 11.77
CA ASN A 141 6.13 6.60 11.75
C ASN A 141 5.53 6.65 10.32
N ALA A 142 6.07 5.90 9.37
CA ALA A 142 5.50 5.80 8.03
C ALA A 142 4.09 5.21 8.03
N PHE A 143 3.77 4.34 8.98
CA PHE A 143 2.42 3.83 9.16
C PHE A 143 1.62 4.70 10.14
N PRO A 144 0.37 5.10 9.83
CA PRO A 144 -0.35 4.89 8.57
C PRO A 144 -0.06 5.98 7.52
N LYS A 145 0.79 6.96 7.85
CA LYS A 145 1.03 8.18 7.06
C LYS A 145 1.30 7.93 5.57
N SER A 146 2.15 6.97 5.22
CA SER A 146 2.48 6.68 3.81
C SER A 146 1.26 6.26 2.99
N ILE A 147 0.32 5.52 3.60
CA ILE A 147 -0.92 5.10 2.94
C ILE A 147 -1.84 6.30 2.76
N ILE A 148 -1.99 7.13 3.79
CA ILE A 148 -2.83 8.33 3.74
C ILE A 148 -2.30 9.35 2.73
N ASP A 149 -0.99 9.63 2.74
CA ASP A 149 -0.35 10.52 1.76
C ASP A 149 -0.60 10.04 0.32
N TYR A 150 -0.52 8.73 0.09
CA TYR A 150 -0.83 8.14 -1.22
C TYR A 150 -2.30 8.37 -1.62
N ILE A 151 -3.24 8.16 -0.70
CA ILE A 151 -4.67 8.37 -0.92
C ILE A 151 -4.93 9.82 -1.33
N GLU A 152 -4.48 10.78 -0.53
CA GLU A 152 -4.68 12.21 -0.78
C GLU A 152 -4.14 12.63 -2.15
N GLN A 153 -2.89 12.28 -2.46
CA GLN A 153 -2.25 12.63 -3.73
C GLN A 153 -2.95 12.03 -4.95
N ASN A 154 -3.48 10.81 -4.83
CA ASN A 154 -4.06 10.11 -5.98
C ASN A 154 -5.55 10.38 -6.17
N LEU A 155 -6.29 10.71 -5.14
CA LEU A 155 -7.63 11.26 -5.28
C LEU A 155 -7.62 12.60 -6.03
N GLU A 156 -6.62 13.46 -5.79
CA GLU A 156 -6.45 14.71 -6.53
C GLU A 156 -6.03 14.51 -7.99
N LYS A 157 -5.06 13.63 -8.25
CA LYS A 157 -4.58 13.33 -9.61
C LYS A 157 -5.66 12.73 -10.51
N LYS A 158 -6.50 11.83 -9.99
CA LYS A 158 -7.63 11.28 -10.76
C LYS A 158 -8.64 12.36 -11.16
N LYS A 159 -8.77 13.43 -10.39
CA LYS A 159 -9.58 14.60 -10.76
C LYS A 159 -9.03 15.28 -12.00
N SER A 160 -7.74 15.64 -12.01
CA SER A 160 -7.12 16.35 -13.15
C SER A 160 -7.18 15.54 -14.44
N ALA A 161 -7.00 14.22 -14.39
CA ALA A 161 -7.11 13.35 -15.56
C ALA A 161 -8.55 13.27 -16.12
N LYS A 162 -9.58 13.24 -15.26
CA LYS A 162 -10.99 13.27 -15.69
C LYS A 162 -11.36 14.63 -16.29
N GLU A 163 -10.92 15.73 -15.69
CA GLU A 163 -11.14 17.07 -16.21
C GLU A 163 -10.50 17.25 -17.59
N LEU A 164 -9.25 16.80 -17.76
CA LEU A 164 -8.55 16.83 -19.05
C LEU A 164 -9.28 16.00 -20.12
N SER A 165 -9.80 14.83 -19.75
CA SER A 165 -10.58 13.97 -20.65
C SER A 165 -11.89 14.62 -21.07
N TRP A 166 -12.56 15.32 -20.14
CA TRP A 166 -13.78 16.04 -20.43
C TRP A 166 -13.52 17.24 -21.35
N PHE A 167 -12.47 18.04 -21.11
CA PHE A 167 -12.04 19.11 -22.01
C PHE A 167 -11.71 18.63 -23.41
N LYS A 168 -10.97 17.52 -23.54
CA LYS A 168 -10.69 16.92 -24.84
C LYS A 168 -11.93 16.49 -25.61
N ARG A 169 -12.96 15.96 -24.91
CA ARG A 169 -14.24 15.58 -25.52
C ARG A 169 -15.03 16.83 -26.00
N LEU A 170 -15.00 17.91 -25.24
CA LEU A 170 -15.64 19.18 -25.62
C LEU A 170 -14.99 19.80 -26.87
N ILE A 171 -13.67 19.83 -26.95
CA ILE A 171 -12.93 20.35 -28.10
C ILE A 171 -13.25 19.52 -29.33
N ASN A 172 -13.20 18.19 -29.24
CA ASN A 172 -13.49 17.30 -30.37
C ASN A 172 -14.95 17.41 -30.87
N LYS A 173 -15.94 17.66 -30.01
CA LYS A 173 -17.33 17.93 -30.45
C LYS A 173 -17.45 19.23 -31.23
N LYS A 174 -16.78 20.31 -30.80
CA LYS A 174 -16.82 21.60 -31.52
C LYS A 174 -16.13 21.57 -32.88
N THR A 175 -15.15 20.67 -33.04
CA THR A 175 -14.42 20.54 -34.34
C THR A 175 -15.18 19.69 -35.35
N GLN A 176 -16.23 18.97 -34.98
CA GLN A 176 -17.08 18.17 -35.87
C GLN A 176 -18.35 18.91 -36.35
N GLU A 177 -18.62 20.09 -35.78
CA GLU A 177 -19.78 20.92 -36.13
C GLU A 177 -19.43 22.10 -37.07
N ILE A 178 -18.20 22.13 -37.63
CA ILE A 178 -17.72 23.06 -38.65
C ILE A 178 -17.46 22.29 -39.96
#